data_c93f0ad8673dd4c669b2a83c8068fa48
#
_entry.id   c93f0ad8673dd4c669b2a83c8068fa48
#
_cell.length_a   1.000
_cell.length_b   1.000
_cell.length_c   1.000
_cell.angle_alpha   90.00
_cell.angle_beta   90.00
_cell.angle_gamma   90.00
#
_symmetry.space_group_name_H-M   'P 1'
#
loop_
_entity.id
_entity.type
_entity.pdbx_description
1 polymer ?
#
loop_
_entity_poly.entity_id
_entity_poly.type
_entity_poly.pdbx_seq_one_letter_code
_entity_poly.pdbx_strand_id
1 'polypeptide(L)'
;LAATEEAVGHWRTLAAQRPDAHTPDLARSLDNHGAMFSALGRPEEALAATEEAVALYRVLAAQRPDAHTPDLAGSLSNFGVSLSAVGRHEEALAATKEAVDLYRELAAQRPDAHTPDLARSLGARSMILRGLGRPAEAAASAAEGLRLLLPYLARLPQALGTLAQGLGREYLAAVSAAGLEIDHDLMGDLGRAIDPDMAAGAKAVGLSDD
;
A
#
# COMPACT_ATOMS: atom_id res chain seq x y z
N LEU A 1 16.82 13.76 -2.54
CA LEU A 1 16.88 13.48 -3.98
C LEU A 1 18.30 13.16 -4.43
N ALA A 2 19.29 14.06 -4.29
CA ALA A 2 20.67 13.79 -4.73
C ALA A 2 21.24 12.46 -4.21
N ALA A 3 21.02 12.13 -2.92
CA ALA A 3 21.47 10.87 -2.34
C ALA A 3 20.79 9.63 -2.95
N THR A 4 19.53 9.73 -3.37
CA THR A 4 18.83 8.61 -4.04
C THR A 4 19.26 8.46 -5.49
N GLU A 5 19.55 9.55 -6.20
CA GLU A 5 20.15 9.54 -7.55
C GLU A 5 21.53 8.89 -7.55
N GLU A 6 22.38 9.32 -6.61
CA GLU A 6 23.72 8.73 -6.43
C GLU A 6 23.65 7.24 -6.11
N ALA A 7 22.72 6.82 -5.25
CA ALA A 7 22.51 5.42 -4.91
C ALA A 7 22.09 4.60 -6.14
N VAL A 8 21.14 5.08 -6.95
CA VAL A 8 20.73 4.42 -8.20
C VAL A 8 21.90 4.31 -9.17
N GLY A 9 22.69 5.39 -9.38
CA GLY A 9 23.88 5.37 -10.23
C GLY A 9 24.93 4.35 -9.78
N HIS A 10 25.16 4.27 -8.47
CA HIS A 10 26.08 3.31 -7.88
C HIS A 10 25.61 1.87 -8.08
N TRP A 11 24.34 1.56 -7.78
CA TRP A 11 23.79 0.22 -7.95
C TRP A 11 23.70 -0.21 -9.42
N ARG A 12 23.43 0.71 -10.37
CA ARG A 12 23.50 0.42 -11.80
C ARG A 12 24.89 -0.04 -12.21
N THR A 13 25.93 0.64 -11.73
CA THR A 13 27.32 0.26 -12.04
C THR A 13 27.66 -1.11 -11.48
N LEU A 14 27.25 -1.41 -10.26
CA LEU A 14 27.50 -2.71 -9.63
C LEU A 14 26.68 -3.83 -10.29
N ALA A 15 25.41 -3.58 -10.61
CA ALA A 15 24.55 -4.56 -11.28
C ALA A 15 25.03 -4.89 -12.70
N ALA A 16 25.62 -3.93 -13.41
CA ALA A 16 26.25 -4.20 -14.70
C ALA A 16 27.46 -5.13 -14.60
N GLN A 17 28.19 -5.09 -13.48
CA GLN A 17 29.36 -5.97 -13.23
C GLN A 17 28.96 -7.36 -12.71
N ARG A 18 27.99 -7.40 -11.79
CA ARG A 18 27.50 -8.63 -11.14
C ARG A 18 25.97 -8.57 -10.98
N PRO A 19 25.19 -8.90 -12.02
CA PRO A 19 23.74 -8.79 -12.02
C PRO A 19 23.08 -9.56 -10.87
N ASP A 20 23.43 -10.81 -10.68
CA ASP A 20 22.81 -11.68 -9.68
C ASP A 20 22.99 -11.17 -8.23
N ALA A 21 24.09 -10.44 -7.98
CA ALA A 21 24.40 -9.93 -6.66
C ALA A 21 23.73 -8.57 -6.39
N HIS A 22 23.56 -7.71 -7.40
CA HIS A 22 23.23 -6.30 -7.16
C HIS A 22 21.94 -5.83 -7.83
N THR A 23 21.30 -6.62 -8.71
CA THR A 23 20.00 -6.25 -9.29
C THR A 23 18.91 -6.05 -8.23
N PRO A 24 18.83 -6.85 -7.13
CA PRO A 24 17.84 -6.58 -6.07
C PRO A 24 18.02 -5.22 -5.39
N ASP A 25 19.26 -4.81 -5.16
CA ASP A 25 19.56 -3.52 -4.54
C ASP A 25 19.28 -2.35 -5.49
N LEU A 26 19.54 -2.53 -6.80
CA LEU A 26 19.15 -1.55 -7.82
C LEU A 26 17.65 -1.36 -7.88
N ALA A 27 16.88 -2.47 -7.93
CA ALA A 27 15.41 -2.42 -7.97
C ALA A 27 14.83 -1.71 -6.74
N ARG A 28 15.32 -2.03 -5.55
CA ARG A 28 14.93 -1.35 -4.29
C ARG A 28 15.30 0.12 -4.30
N SER A 29 16.46 0.49 -4.82
CA SER A 29 16.90 1.87 -4.91
C SER A 29 16.04 2.68 -5.88
N LEU A 30 15.59 2.07 -6.98
CA LEU A 30 14.65 2.66 -7.94
C LEU A 30 13.27 2.90 -7.33
N ASP A 31 12.73 1.94 -6.57
CA ASP A 31 11.46 2.12 -5.83
C ASP A 31 11.54 3.29 -4.84
N ASN A 32 12.63 3.36 -4.06
CA ASN A 32 12.85 4.46 -3.14
C ASN A 32 12.96 5.81 -3.87
N HIS A 33 13.61 5.83 -5.04
CA HIS A 33 13.74 7.02 -5.87
C HIS A 33 12.39 7.45 -6.43
N GLY A 34 11.56 6.50 -6.90
CA GLY A 34 10.19 6.75 -7.33
C GLY A 34 9.32 7.36 -6.23
N ALA A 35 9.40 6.82 -5.00
CA ALA A 35 8.71 7.37 -3.85
C ALA A 35 9.16 8.82 -3.52
N MET A 36 10.45 9.11 -3.66
CA MET A 36 10.98 10.46 -3.47
C MET A 36 10.47 11.42 -4.54
N PHE A 37 10.44 11.03 -5.81
CA PHE A 37 9.86 11.84 -6.87
C PHE A 37 8.37 12.10 -6.65
N SER A 38 7.60 11.10 -6.24
CA SER A 38 6.20 11.26 -5.88
C SER A 38 6.00 12.30 -4.77
N ALA A 39 6.83 12.25 -3.72
CA ALA A 39 6.78 13.20 -2.61
C ALA A 39 7.14 14.63 -3.03
N LEU A 40 7.91 14.80 -4.10
CA LEU A 40 8.31 16.09 -4.69
C LEU A 40 7.34 16.60 -5.77
N GLY A 41 6.23 15.88 -6.04
CA GLY A 41 5.27 16.25 -7.08
C GLY A 41 5.83 16.11 -8.50
N ARG A 42 6.72 15.13 -8.75
CA ARG A 42 7.36 14.82 -10.03
C ARG A 42 6.87 13.44 -10.55
N PRO A 43 5.60 13.36 -11.00
CA PRO A 43 4.95 12.08 -11.24
C PRO A 43 5.52 11.30 -12.43
N GLU A 44 5.99 11.97 -13.50
CA GLU A 44 6.56 11.31 -14.66
C GLU A 44 7.87 10.60 -14.33
N GLU A 45 8.69 11.22 -13.48
CA GLU A 45 9.96 10.65 -13.03
C GLU A 45 9.72 9.53 -12.01
N ALA A 46 8.70 9.68 -11.16
CA ALA A 46 8.25 8.61 -10.26
C ALA A 46 7.81 7.39 -11.07
N LEU A 47 7.05 7.61 -12.14
CA LEU A 47 6.60 6.54 -13.03
C LEU A 47 7.79 5.82 -13.69
N ALA A 48 8.73 6.57 -14.26
CA ALA A 48 9.90 5.97 -14.93
C ALA A 48 10.73 5.10 -13.96
N ALA A 49 10.95 5.58 -12.73
CA ALA A 49 11.71 4.85 -11.72
C ALA A 49 10.98 3.58 -11.25
N THR A 50 9.67 3.65 -10.99
CA THR A 50 8.88 2.49 -10.53
C THR A 50 8.66 1.48 -11.64
N GLU A 51 8.54 1.89 -12.90
CA GLU A 51 8.46 0.99 -14.06
C GLU A 51 9.73 0.16 -14.22
N GLU A 52 10.92 0.78 -14.11
CA GLU A 52 12.20 0.08 -14.14
C GLU A 52 12.30 -0.90 -12.94
N ALA A 53 11.90 -0.50 -11.74
CA ALA A 53 11.90 -1.36 -10.56
C ALA A 53 11.03 -2.61 -10.75
N VAL A 54 9.79 -2.45 -11.23
CA VAL A 54 8.87 -3.57 -11.54
C VAL A 54 9.49 -4.52 -12.57
N ALA A 55 10.10 -3.99 -13.63
CA ALA A 55 10.73 -4.82 -14.66
C ALA A 55 11.85 -5.70 -14.07
N LEU A 56 12.67 -5.14 -13.19
CA LEU A 56 13.74 -5.88 -12.51
C LEU A 56 13.17 -6.92 -11.52
N TYR A 57 12.19 -6.55 -10.70
CA TYR A 57 11.58 -7.47 -9.75
C TYR A 57 10.81 -8.60 -10.43
N ARG A 58 10.21 -8.41 -11.60
CA ARG A 58 9.60 -9.50 -12.38
C ARG A 58 10.63 -10.55 -12.78
N VAL A 59 11.81 -10.14 -13.23
CA VAL A 59 12.90 -11.06 -13.56
C VAL A 59 13.39 -11.80 -12.32
N LEU A 60 13.59 -11.08 -11.22
CA LEU A 60 14.05 -11.65 -9.94
C LEU A 60 13.04 -12.64 -9.35
N ALA A 61 11.75 -12.30 -9.36
CA ALA A 61 10.68 -13.16 -8.85
C ALA A 61 10.49 -14.42 -9.73
N ALA A 62 10.69 -14.32 -11.04
CA ALA A 62 10.67 -15.48 -11.92
C ALA A 62 11.81 -16.47 -11.62
N GLN A 63 12.97 -15.97 -11.19
CA GLN A 63 14.13 -16.79 -10.83
C GLN A 63 14.04 -17.36 -9.41
N ARG A 64 13.60 -16.56 -8.45
CA ARG A 64 13.49 -16.91 -7.03
C ARG A 64 12.20 -16.35 -6.42
N PRO A 65 11.05 -17.01 -6.65
CA PRO A 65 9.73 -16.51 -6.21
C PRO A 65 9.68 -16.21 -4.72
N ASP A 66 10.11 -17.14 -3.88
CA ASP A 66 10.04 -17.00 -2.41
C ASP A 66 10.82 -15.79 -1.88
N ALA A 67 11.88 -15.39 -2.59
CA ALA A 67 12.73 -14.28 -2.17
C ALA A 67 12.21 -12.93 -2.67
N HIS A 68 11.58 -12.85 -3.86
CA HIS A 68 11.34 -11.57 -4.53
C HIS A 68 9.87 -11.30 -4.87
N THR A 69 8.94 -12.25 -4.68
CA THR A 69 7.51 -11.96 -4.87
C THR A 69 7.00 -10.87 -3.94
N PRO A 70 7.41 -10.80 -2.65
CA PRO A 70 7.00 -9.68 -1.79
C PRO A 70 7.47 -8.32 -2.30
N ASP A 71 8.71 -8.25 -2.80
CA ASP A 71 9.27 -7.02 -3.36
C ASP A 71 8.55 -6.61 -4.65
N LEU A 72 8.25 -7.59 -5.54
CA LEU A 72 7.48 -7.35 -6.76
C LEU A 72 6.09 -6.80 -6.43
N ALA A 73 5.39 -7.37 -5.46
CA ALA A 73 4.06 -6.91 -5.06
C ALA A 73 4.09 -5.48 -4.51
N GLY A 74 5.11 -5.13 -3.72
CA GLY A 74 5.34 -3.77 -3.23
C GLY A 74 5.62 -2.79 -4.36
N SER A 75 6.51 -3.16 -5.27
CA SER A 75 6.86 -2.35 -6.45
C SER A 75 5.67 -2.13 -7.39
N LEU A 76 4.84 -3.15 -7.62
CA LEU A 76 3.59 -3.03 -8.39
C LEU A 76 2.59 -2.05 -7.73
N SER A 77 2.50 -2.03 -6.40
CA SER A 77 1.67 -1.04 -5.69
C SER A 77 2.18 0.38 -5.91
N ASN A 78 3.50 0.60 -5.80
CA ASN A 78 4.14 1.90 -6.05
C ASN A 78 3.97 2.35 -7.51
N PHE A 79 4.16 1.43 -8.45
CA PHE A 79 3.95 1.68 -9.87
C PHE A 79 2.50 2.07 -10.19
N GLY A 80 1.52 1.37 -9.59
CA GLY A 80 0.11 1.73 -9.71
C GLY A 80 -0.20 3.14 -9.22
N VAL A 81 0.37 3.56 -8.08
CA VAL A 81 0.24 4.93 -7.59
C VAL A 81 0.86 5.94 -8.57
N SER A 82 2.04 5.64 -9.11
CA SER A 82 2.73 6.51 -10.09
C SER A 82 1.94 6.63 -11.41
N LEU A 83 1.38 5.52 -11.91
CA LEU A 83 0.48 5.53 -13.08
C LEU A 83 -0.76 6.39 -12.85
N SER A 84 -1.37 6.27 -11.67
CA SER A 84 -2.55 7.07 -11.31
C SER A 84 -2.22 8.57 -11.27
N ALA A 85 -1.04 8.94 -10.78
CA ALA A 85 -0.60 10.32 -10.68
C ALA A 85 -0.43 11.01 -12.05
N VAL A 86 -0.13 10.23 -13.12
CA VAL A 86 -0.07 10.72 -14.50
C VAL A 86 -1.38 10.49 -15.29
N GLY A 87 -2.47 10.09 -14.60
CA GLY A 87 -3.80 9.90 -15.21
C GLY A 87 -4.01 8.57 -15.94
N ARG A 88 -3.06 7.61 -15.89
CA ARG A 88 -3.17 6.27 -16.49
C ARG A 88 -3.92 5.31 -15.55
N HIS A 89 -5.15 5.67 -15.19
CA HIS A 89 -5.90 5.03 -14.10
C HIS A 89 -6.25 3.56 -14.34
N GLU A 90 -6.57 3.14 -15.58
CA GLU A 90 -6.89 1.73 -15.88
C GLU A 90 -5.65 0.83 -15.74
N GLU A 91 -4.49 1.33 -16.18
CA GLU A 91 -3.22 0.62 -16.00
C GLU A 91 -2.80 0.59 -14.52
N ALA A 92 -3.05 1.68 -13.80
CA ALA A 92 -2.87 1.74 -12.35
C ALA A 92 -3.72 0.68 -11.63
N LEU A 93 -4.98 0.52 -12.04
CA LEU A 93 -5.88 -0.48 -11.47
C LEU A 93 -5.38 -1.91 -11.76
N ALA A 94 -4.88 -2.16 -12.97
CA ALA A 94 -4.32 -3.46 -13.33
C ALA A 94 -3.08 -3.80 -12.49
N ALA A 95 -2.15 -2.86 -12.34
CA ALA A 95 -0.94 -3.04 -11.54
C ALA A 95 -1.26 -3.28 -10.05
N THR A 96 -2.16 -2.48 -9.47
CA THR A 96 -2.54 -2.66 -8.06
C THR A 96 -3.38 -3.91 -7.83
N LYS A 97 -4.15 -4.37 -8.82
CA LYS A 97 -4.83 -5.66 -8.74
C LYS A 97 -3.82 -6.81 -8.66
N GLU A 98 -2.80 -6.81 -9.52
CA GLU A 98 -1.72 -7.81 -9.49
C GLU A 98 -1.02 -7.79 -8.10
N ALA A 99 -0.70 -6.61 -7.58
CA ALA A 99 -0.09 -6.46 -6.26
C ALA A 99 -0.96 -7.07 -5.13
N VAL A 100 -2.26 -6.77 -5.14
CA VAL A 100 -3.23 -7.30 -4.16
C VAL A 100 -3.33 -8.83 -4.25
N ASP A 101 -3.38 -9.38 -5.47
CA ASP A 101 -3.47 -10.82 -5.68
C ASP A 101 -2.20 -11.53 -5.14
N LEU A 102 -1.00 -11.00 -5.43
CA LEU A 102 0.26 -11.53 -4.89
C LEU A 102 0.31 -11.43 -3.36
N TYR A 103 -0.07 -10.30 -2.78
CA TYR A 103 -0.07 -10.17 -1.32
C TYR A 103 -1.13 -11.03 -0.64
N ARG A 104 -2.25 -11.33 -1.28
CA ARG A 104 -3.23 -12.31 -0.76
C ARG A 104 -2.63 -13.70 -0.65
N GLU A 105 -1.90 -14.16 -1.69
CA GLU A 105 -1.20 -15.45 -1.66
C GLU A 105 -0.11 -15.47 -0.58
N LEU A 106 0.68 -14.41 -0.45
CA LEU A 106 1.71 -14.28 0.58
C LEU A 106 1.12 -14.25 1.99
N ALA A 107 0.04 -13.48 2.20
CA ALA A 107 -0.64 -13.39 3.50
C ALA A 107 -1.34 -14.70 3.88
N ALA A 108 -1.82 -15.49 2.93
CA ALA A 108 -2.35 -16.83 3.21
C ALA A 108 -1.28 -17.77 3.77
N GLN A 109 -0.02 -17.63 3.32
CA GLN A 109 1.09 -18.44 3.79
C GLN A 109 1.70 -17.90 5.10
N ARG A 110 1.90 -16.58 5.19
CA ARG A 110 2.53 -15.89 6.33
C ARG A 110 1.74 -14.63 6.70
N PRO A 111 0.60 -14.77 7.41
CA PRO A 111 -0.30 -13.65 7.69
C PRO A 111 0.38 -12.48 8.41
N ASP A 112 1.14 -12.76 9.48
CA ASP A 112 1.80 -11.71 10.28
C ASP A 112 2.82 -10.89 9.47
N ALA A 113 3.43 -11.49 8.44
CA ALA A 113 4.44 -10.82 7.63
C ALA A 113 3.83 -9.95 6.52
N HIS A 114 2.69 -10.34 5.94
CA HIS A 114 2.24 -9.74 4.68
C HIS A 114 0.84 -9.10 4.74
N THR A 115 0.04 -9.32 5.81
CA THR A 115 -1.28 -8.68 5.93
C THR A 115 -1.20 -7.15 5.98
N PRO A 116 -0.23 -6.51 6.67
CA PRO A 116 -0.11 -5.06 6.62
C PRO A 116 0.18 -4.51 5.21
N ASP A 117 0.97 -5.22 4.41
CA ASP A 117 1.27 -4.83 3.04
C ASP A 117 0.08 -5.06 2.09
N LEU A 118 -0.68 -6.14 2.30
CA LEU A 118 -1.95 -6.35 1.63
C LEU A 118 -2.92 -5.19 1.92
N ALA A 119 -3.07 -4.81 3.18
CA ALA A 119 -3.94 -3.69 3.57
C ALA A 119 -3.50 -2.37 2.93
N ARG A 120 -2.19 -2.12 2.85
CA ARG A 120 -1.64 -0.94 2.15
C ARG A 120 -1.98 -0.95 0.67
N SER A 121 -1.82 -2.09 -0.01
CA SER A 121 -2.12 -2.25 -1.44
C SER A 121 -3.62 -2.09 -1.73
N LEU A 122 -4.49 -2.56 -0.82
CA LEU A 122 -5.94 -2.33 -0.89
C LEU A 122 -6.29 -0.85 -0.75
N GLY A 123 -5.57 -0.11 0.09
CA GLY A 123 -5.70 1.35 0.19
C GLY A 123 -5.30 2.07 -1.10
N ALA A 124 -4.18 1.71 -1.71
CA ALA A 124 -3.76 2.25 -2.99
C ALA A 124 -4.78 1.96 -4.09
N ARG A 125 -5.30 0.72 -4.15
CA ARG A 125 -6.37 0.34 -5.08
C ARG A 125 -7.65 1.15 -4.85
N SER A 126 -8.03 1.43 -3.61
CA SER A 126 -9.18 2.28 -3.28
C SER A 126 -9.03 3.69 -3.85
N MET A 127 -7.87 4.33 -3.65
CA MET A 127 -7.60 5.67 -4.21
C MET A 127 -7.73 5.69 -5.73
N ILE A 128 -7.21 4.67 -6.42
CA ILE A 128 -7.27 4.55 -7.89
C ILE A 128 -8.71 4.34 -8.37
N LEU A 129 -9.47 3.46 -7.71
CA LEU A 129 -10.88 3.22 -8.02
C LEU A 129 -11.72 4.49 -7.85
N ARG A 130 -11.46 5.27 -6.82
CA ARG A 130 -12.13 6.56 -6.61
C ARG A 130 -11.77 7.56 -7.72
N GLY A 131 -10.50 7.59 -8.14
CA GLY A 131 -10.05 8.38 -9.30
C GLY A 131 -10.72 7.98 -10.63
N LEU A 132 -11.08 6.71 -10.77
CA LEU A 132 -11.84 6.16 -11.91
C LEU A 132 -13.36 6.42 -11.82
N GLY A 133 -13.86 7.12 -10.78
CA GLY A 133 -15.30 7.30 -10.58
C GLY A 133 -16.03 6.03 -10.16
N ARG A 134 -15.34 5.07 -9.51
CA ARG A 134 -15.87 3.80 -8.99
C ARG A 134 -15.88 3.79 -7.45
N PRO A 135 -16.56 4.76 -6.79
CA PRO A 135 -16.39 4.98 -5.35
C PRO A 135 -16.96 3.85 -4.49
N ALA A 136 -17.97 3.10 -4.95
CA ALA A 136 -18.50 1.96 -4.21
C ALA A 136 -17.47 0.82 -4.11
N GLU A 137 -16.73 0.55 -5.20
CA GLU A 137 -15.65 -0.44 -5.19
C GLU A 137 -14.44 0.05 -4.40
N ALA A 138 -14.18 1.35 -4.43
CA ALA A 138 -13.16 1.98 -3.59
C ALA A 138 -13.48 1.78 -2.10
N ALA A 139 -14.73 2.05 -1.68
CA ALA A 139 -15.17 1.85 -0.30
C ALA A 139 -15.00 0.38 0.14
N ALA A 140 -15.41 -0.57 -0.71
CA ALA A 140 -15.23 -2.01 -0.44
C ALA A 140 -13.74 -2.37 -0.27
N SER A 141 -12.86 -1.86 -1.13
CA SER A 141 -11.41 -2.11 -1.06
C SER A 141 -10.79 -1.55 0.23
N ALA A 142 -11.12 -0.31 0.60
CA ALA A 142 -10.61 0.30 1.84
C ALA A 142 -11.16 -0.41 3.10
N ALA A 143 -12.44 -0.80 3.11
CA ALA A 143 -13.05 -1.55 4.20
C ALA A 143 -12.40 -2.94 4.38
N GLU A 144 -12.10 -3.65 3.27
CA GLU A 144 -11.35 -4.92 3.33
C GLU A 144 -9.98 -4.70 3.99
N GLY A 145 -9.22 -3.69 3.56
CA GLY A 145 -7.92 -3.36 4.14
C GLY A 145 -7.99 -3.05 5.64
N LEU A 146 -9.00 -2.29 6.07
CA LEU A 146 -9.24 -1.99 7.49
C LEU A 146 -9.53 -3.26 8.29
N ARG A 147 -10.46 -4.10 7.84
CA ARG A 147 -10.83 -5.35 8.54
C ARG A 147 -9.64 -6.29 8.71
N LEU A 148 -8.80 -6.40 7.67
CA LEU A 148 -7.57 -7.19 7.73
C LEU A 148 -6.56 -6.62 8.73
N LEU A 149 -6.49 -5.28 8.86
CA LEU A 149 -5.49 -4.60 9.69
C LEU A 149 -5.88 -4.56 11.17
N LEU A 150 -7.18 -4.53 11.51
CA LEU A 150 -7.66 -4.37 12.89
C LEU A 150 -7.01 -5.32 13.91
N PRO A 151 -6.88 -6.66 13.66
CA PRO A 151 -6.26 -7.57 14.63
C PRO A 151 -4.77 -7.26 14.89
N TYR A 152 -4.09 -6.71 13.90
CA TYR A 152 -2.67 -6.33 13.98
C TYR A 152 -2.50 -4.97 14.65
N LEU A 153 -3.42 -4.05 14.40
CA LEU A 153 -3.40 -2.71 14.97
C LEU A 153 -3.49 -2.76 16.51
N ALA A 154 -4.33 -3.64 17.07
CA ALA A 154 -4.42 -3.85 18.50
C ALA A 154 -3.10 -4.33 19.14
N ARG A 155 -2.27 -5.05 18.39
CA ARG A 155 -0.96 -5.55 18.84
C ARG A 155 0.19 -4.58 18.56
N LEU A 156 0.09 -3.78 17.50
CA LEU A 156 1.15 -2.91 16.98
C LEU A 156 0.63 -1.50 16.64
N PRO A 157 -0.01 -0.78 17.58
CA PRO A 157 -0.68 0.48 17.30
C PRO A 157 0.27 1.56 16.78
N GLN A 158 1.49 1.64 17.31
CA GLN A 158 2.48 2.63 16.88
C GLN A 158 2.98 2.39 15.45
N ALA A 159 3.15 1.12 15.06
CA ALA A 159 3.66 0.78 13.72
C ALA A 159 2.58 0.92 12.63
N LEU A 160 1.34 0.60 12.95
CA LEU A 160 0.25 0.48 11.98
C LEU A 160 -0.77 1.63 12.05
N GLY A 161 -0.72 2.46 13.09
CA GLY A 161 -1.71 3.53 13.33
C GLY A 161 -1.84 4.51 12.16
N THR A 162 -0.72 4.95 11.59
CA THR A 162 -0.72 5.86 10.43
C THR A 162 -1.36 5.21 9.19
N LEU A 163 -1.08 3.93 8.93
CA LEU A 163 -1.69 3.19 7.84
C LEU A 163 -3.19 3.04 8.06
N ALA A 164 -3.60 2.66 9.27
CA ALA A 164 -5.01 2.49 9.63
C ALA A 164 -5.81 3.80 9.51
N GLN A 165 -5.25 4.92 9.99
CA GLN A 165 -5.84 6.25 9.82
C GLN A 165 -5.96 6.65 8.34
N GLY A 166 -4.94 6.33 7.54
CA GLY A 166 -4.94 6.56 6.09
C GLY A 166 -6.08 5.80 5.41
N LEU A 167 -6.20 4.50 5.68
CA LEU A 167 -7.28 3.65 5.19
C LEU A 167 -8.67 4.13 5.66
N GLY A 168 -8.80 4.55 6.91
CA GLY A 168 -10.05 5.08 7.45
C GLY A 168 -10.50 6.35 6.73
N ARG A 169 -9.58 7.28 6.48
CA ARG A 169 -9.88 8.49 5.69
C ARG A 169 -10.28 8.15 4.25
N GLU A 170 -9.59 7.21 3.62
CA GLU A 170 -9.90 6.78 2.25
C GLU A 170 -11.26 6.08 2.20
N TYR A 171 -11.58 5.22 3.18
CA TYR A 171 -12.90 4.59 3.31
C TYR A 171 -14.01 5.64 3.41
N LEU A 172 -13.89 6.61 4.32
CA LEU A 172 -14.90 7.65 4.50
C LEU A 172 -15.07 8.52 3.23
N ALA A 173 -13.97 8.86 2.57
CA ALA A 173 -14.02 9.60 1.31
C ALA A 173 -14.73 8.82 0.20
N ALA A 174 -14.49 7.51 0.10
CA ALA A 174 -15.11 6.63 -0.87
C ALA A 174 -16.61 6.41 -0.59
N VAL A 175 -16.98 6.18 0.68
CA VAL A 175 -18.37 6.04 1.13
C VAL A 175 -19.16 7.31 0.83
N SER A 176 -18.62 8.48 1.17
CA SER A 176 -19.23 9.79 0.86
C SER A 176 -19.43 9.99 -0.63
N ALA A 177 -18.42 9.71 -1.44
CA ALA A 177 -18.49 9.83 -2.91
C ALA A 177 -19.49 8.85 -3.55
N ALA A 178 -19.71 7.69 -2.93
CA ALA A 178 -20.65 6.66 -3.38
C ALA A 178 -22.09 6.90 -2.89
N GLY A 179 -22.32 7.82 -1.95
CA GLY A 179 -23.62 8.00 -1.29
C GLY A 179 -24.05 6.77 -0.47
N LEU A 180 -23.07 6.03 0.07
CA LEU A 180 -23.32 4.84 0.91
C LEU A 180 -23.40 5.23 2.39
N GLU A 181 -24.02 4.37 3.19
CA GLU A 181 -23.98 4.48 4.66
C GLU A 181 -22.60 4.06 5.20
N ILE A 182 -22.17 4.74 6.26
CA ILE A 182 -20.93 4.41 6.95
C ILE A 182 -21.13 3.12 7.76
N ASP A 183 -20.21 2.17 7.66
CA ASP A 183 -20.11 1.04 8.57
C ASP A 183 -19.61 1.55 9.94
N HIS A 184 -20.57 1.84 10.84
CA HIS A 184 -20.28 2.38 12.16
C HIS A 184 -19.52 1.40 13.06
N ASP A 185 -19.74 0.09 12.89
CA ASP A 185 -19.03 -0.94 13.66
C ASP A 185 -17.56 -0.95 13.26
N LEU A 186 -17.26 -0.96 11.96
CA LEU A 186 -15.90 -0.91 11.44
C LEU A 186 -15.16 0.37 11.93
N MET A 187 -15.83 1.52 11.88
CA MET A 187 -15.21 2.78 12.31
C MET A 187 -15.05 2.86 13.83
N GLY A 188 -15.98 2.27 14.58
CA GLY A 188 -15.89 2.15 16.03
C GLY A 188 -14.73 1.22 16.46
N ASP A 189 -14.56 0.09 15.78
CA ASP A 189 -13.44 -0.82 15.99
C ASP A 189 -12.09 -0.15 15.69
N LEU A 190 -12.02 0.61 14.59
CA LEU A 190 -10.84 1.39 14.24
C LEU A 190 -10.50 2.42 15.31
N GLY A 191 -11.48 3.16 15.79
CA GLY A 191 -11.30 4.15 16.88
C GLY A 191 -10.75 3.51 18.15
N ARG A 192 -11.34 2.39 18.60
CA ARG A 192 -10.88 1.63 19.77
C ARG A 192 -9.48 1.05 19.63
N ALA A 193 -9.12 0.63 18.41
CA ALA A 193 -7.80 0.05 18.15
C ALA A 193 -6.68 1.09 18.06
N ILE A 194 -7.01 2.34 17.66
CA ILE A 194 -6.04 3.45 17.60
C ILE A 194 -5.87 4.12 18.95
N ASP A 195 -6.97 4.32 19.67
CA ASP A 195 -7.00 4.98 20.99
C ASP A 195 -7.81 4.13 21.99
N PRO A 196 -7.14 3.18 22.66
CA PRO A 196 -7.78 2.34 23.67
C PRO A 196 -8.38 3.11 24.86
N ASP A 197 -7.86 4.31 25.17
CA ASP A 197 -8.34 5.13 26.27
C ASP A 197 -9.71 5.78 25.96
N MET A 198 -10.01 6.03 24.70
CA MET A 198 -11.36 6.43 24.27
C MET A 198 -12.42 5.35 24.61
N ALA A 199 -12.05 4.07 24.54
CA ALA A 199 -12.94 2.97 24.90
C ALA A 199 -13.17 2.86 26.42
N ALA A 200 -12.18 3.20 27.23
CA ALA A 200 -12.29 3.24 28.69
C ALA A 200 -13.14 4.43 29.17
N GLY A 201 -13.04 5.58 28.51
CA GLY A 201 -13.82 6.78 28.80
C GLY A 201 -15.32 6.61 28.53
N ALA A 202 -15.70 5.92 27.45
CA ALA A 202 -17.11 5.65 27.12
C ALA A 202 -17.79 4.73 28.17
N LYS A 203 -17.06 3.77 28.72
CA LYS A 203 -17.54 2.92 29.84
C LYS A 203 -17.62 3.69 31.16
N ALA A 204 -16.74 4.67 31.38
CA ALA A 204 -16.73 5.45 32.63
C ALA A 204 -17.84 6.52 32.66
N VAL A 205 -18.39 6.94 31.53
CA VAL A 205 -19.45 7.97 31.41
C VAL A 205 -20.86 7.37 31.43
N GLY A 206 -21.02 6.04 31.62
CA GLY A 206 -22.30 5.41 31.93
C GLY A 206 -23.40 5.62 30.89
N LEU A 207 -23.08 5.63 29.62
CA LEU A 207 -24.06 5.45 28.54
C LEU A 207 -24.36 3.94 28.45
N SER A 208 -25.10 3.42 29.42
CA SER A 208 -25.76 2.12 29.31
C SER A 208 -26.92 2.28 28.33
N ASP A 209 -26.95 1.36 27.35
CA ASP A 209 -28.11 1.11 26.51
C ASP A 209 -29.34 0.86 27.40
N ASP A 210 -30.33 1.74 27.32
CA ASP A 210 -31.74 1.51 27.66
C ASP A 210 -32.56 1.51 26.36
#